data_6ce2284e1ff4f94b168162f0a7898c05
#
_entry.id   6ce2284e1ff4f94b168162f0a7898c05
#
_cell.length_a   1.000
_cell.length_b   1.000
_cell.length_c   1.000
_cell.angle_alpha   90.00
_cell.angle_beta   90.00
_cell.angle_gamma   90.00
#
_symmetry.space_group_name_H-M   'P 1'
#
loop_
_entity.id
_entity.type
_entity.pdbx_description
1 polymer ?
#
loop_
_entity_poly.entity_id
_entity_poly.type
_entity_poly.pdbx_seq_one_letter_code
_entity_poly.pdbx_strand_id
1 'polypeptide(L)'
;MFNHFADVTAIRSDIKSKLWFTYRKGFVPIGDSGLTSDKGWGCMLRCGQMVLAQALVCLHLGRDWRWKKDSKEPEYLRILKMFEDTKTATYSIHQIALMGVSEGKDVGQWFGPNTVTQVLKKLSVYDKWSSIVIHVALDNTIIVNDISKIYLCNSNRFKF
;
A
#
# COMPACT_ATOMS: atom_id res chain seq x y z
N MET A 1 -7.80 -20.85 30.49
CA MET A 1 -8.72 -19.73 30.70
C MET A 1 -8.13 -18.51 30.00
N PHE A 2 -8.62 -18.14 28.81
CA PHE A 2 -8.13 -16.96 28.09
C PHE A 2 -8.52 -15.72 28.87
N ASN A 3 -7.58 -14.82 29.14
CA ASN A 3 -7.81 -13.62 29.93
C ASN A 3 -8.48 -12.57 29.02
N HIS A 4 -9.80 -12.59 28.96
CA HIS A 4 -10.64 -11.84 28.02
C HIS A 4 -10.33 -10.32 28.00
N PHE A 5 -9.92 -9.73 29.13
CA PHE A 5 -9.56 -8.30 29.21
C PHE A 5 -8.19 -7.99 28.58
N ALA A 6 -7.21 -8.88 28.74
CA ALA A 6 -5.89 -8.71 28.14
C ALA A 6 -6.00 -8.77 26.61
N ASP A 7 -6.84 -9.66 26.07
CA ASP A 7 -7.06 -9.83 24.63
C ASP A 7 -7.70 -8.59 24.01
N VAL A 8 -8.69 -7.98 24.65
CA VAL A 8 -9.37 -6.76 24.15
C VAL A 8 -8.39 -5.58 24.07
N THR A 9 -7.52 -5.41 25.06
CA THR A 9 -6.53 -4.34 25.07
C THR A 9 -5.49 -4.53 23.97
N ALA A 10 -5.01 -5.76 23.77
CA ALA A 10 -4.09 -6.11 22.68
C ALA A 10 -4.72 -5.88 21.30
N ILE A 11 -5.96 -6.31 21.10
CA ILE A 11 -6.72 -6.08 19.86
C ILE A 11 -6.87 -4.59 19.57
N ARG A 12 -7.26 -3.80 20.57
CA ARG A 12 -7.40 -2.34 20.43
C ARG A 12 -6.07 -1.67 20.05
N SER A 13 -4.97 -2.10 20.65
CA SER A 13 -3.64 -1.59 20.36
C SER A 13 -3.24 -1.96 18.91
N ASP A 14 -3.52 -3.18 18.48
CA ASP A 14 -3.25 -3.62 17.12
C ASP A 14 -4.06 -2.83 16.09
N ILE A 15 -5.37 -2.68 16.29
CA ILE A 15 -6.23 -1.91 15.38
C ILE A 15 -5.80 -0.45 15.29
N LYS A 16 -5.42 0.19 16.40
CA LYS A 16 -4.91 1.58 16.42
C LYS A 16 -3.59 1.74 15.68
N SER A 17 -2.85 0.66 15.48
CA SER A 17 -1.57 0.66 14.77
C SER A 17 -1.72 0.45 13.25
N LYS A 18 -2.94 0.14 12.76
CA LYS A 18 -3.20 0.00 11.33
C LYS A 18 -3.33 1.37 10.68
N LEU A 19 -2.72 1.51 9.49
CA LEU A 19 -2.92 2.70 8.68
C LEU A 19 -4.31 2.66 8.05
N TRP A 20 -5.08 3.72 8.27
CA TRP A 20 -6.46 3.83 7.81
C TRP A 20 -6.57 4.96 6.79
N PHE A 21 -6.80 4.61 5.52
CA PHE A 21 -6.98 5.57 4.44
C PHE A 21 -8.47 5.69 4.07
N THR A 22 -9.03 6.85 4.34
CA THR A 22 -10.42 7.20 3.99
C THR A 22 -10.46 7.98 2.69
N TYR A 23 -11.66 8.20 2.15
CA TYR A 23 -11.85 9.15 1.05
C TYR A 23 -11.41 10.55 1.45
N ARG A 24 -10.81 11.25 0.51
CA ARG A 24 -10.33 12.62 0.70
C ARG A 24 -10.81 13.52 -0.42
N LYS A 25 -10.78 14.82 -0.15
CA LYS A 25 -11.11 15.88 -1.10
C LYS A 25 -10.10 17.02 -0.95
N GLY A 26 -9.98 17.83 -2.00
CA GLY A 26 -9.13 19.01 -1.99
C GLY A 26 -7.65 18.70 -2.25
N PHE A 27 -7.31 17.52 -2.75
CA PHE A 27 -5.97 17.25 -3.24
C PHE A 27 -5.74 17.86 -4.63
N VAL A 28 -4.49 17.99 -5.04
CA VAL A 28 -4.15 18.49 -6.38
C VAL A 28 -4.79 17.62 -7.46
N PRO A 29 -5.23 18.18 -8.59
CA PRO A 29 -5.86 17.41 -9.67
C PRO A 29 -5.00 16.23 -10.13
N ILE A 30 -5.67 15.10 -10.40
CA ILE A 30 -5.01 13.89 -10.90
C ILE A 30 -4.86 14.00 -12.42
N GLY A 31 -3.63 14.21 -12.89
CA GLY A 31 -3.36 14.41 -14.32
C GLY A 31 -4.25 15.51 -14.90
N ASP A 32 -4.78 15.25 -16.09
CA ASP A 32 -5.68 16.16 -16.82
C ASP A 32 -7.17 15.93 -16.50
N SER A 33 -7.48 15.00 -15.57
CA SER A 33 -8.88 14.67 -15.23
C SER A 33 -9.62 15.79 -14.49
N GLY A 34 -8.89 16.72 -13.87
CA GLY A 34 -9.47 17.76 -13.02
C GLY A 34 -10.00 17.25 -11.67
N LEU A 35 -9.96 15.94 -11.40
CA LEU A 35 -10.50 15.34 -10.17
C LEU A 35 -9.62 15.67 -8.96
N THR A 36 -10.24 16.24 -7.93
CA THR A 36 -9.62 16.63 -6.66
C THR A 36 -10.19 15.87 -5.45
N SER A 37 -11.00 14.83 -5.71
CA SER A 37 -11.63 13.97 -4.71
C SER A 37 -11.77 12.56 -5.23
N ASP A 38 -11.56 11.58 -4.37
CA ASP A 38 -11.72 10.16 -4.68
C ASP A 38 -13.05 9.59 -4.17
N LYS A 39 -13.95 10.45 -3.68
CA LYS A 39 -15.28 10.04 -3.21
C LYS A 39 -16.07 9.38 -4.35
N GLY A 40 -16.54 8.16 -4.08
CA GLY A 40 -17.37 7.40 -5.01
C GLY A 40 -16.62 6.48 -5.97
N TRP A 41 -15.29 6.61 -6.11
CA TRP A 41 -14.50 5.74 -6.99
C TRP A 41 -13.20 5.19 -6.36
N GLY A 42 -12.67 5.86 -5.35
CA GLY A 42 -11.34 5.55 -4.78
C GLY A 42 -11.30 4.39 -3.79
N CYS A 43 -12.41 3.71 -3.47
CA CYS A 43 -12.46 2.71 -2.41
C CYS A 43 -11.41 1.61 -2.58
N MET A 44 -11.30 0.99 -3.75
CA MET A 44 -10.36 -0.09 -3.98
C MET A 44 -8.91 0.40 -3.99
N LEU A 45 -8.66 1.62 -4.46
CA LEU A 45 -7.35 2.23 -4.42
C LEU A 45 -6.90 2.44 -2.97
N ARG A 46 -7.80 2.95 -2.10
CA ARG A 46 -7.52 3.11 -0.65
C ARG A 46 -7.33 1.77 0.05
N CYS A 47 -8.12 0.75 -0.30
CA CYS A 47 -7.88 -0.61 0.21
C CYS A 47 -6.50 -1.13 -0.18
N GLY A 48 -6.09 -0.97 -1.43
CA GLY A 48 -4.76 -1.33 -1.90
C GLY A 48 -3.65 -0.62 -1.13
N GLN A 49 -3.81 0.69 -0.89
CA GLN A 49 -2.89 1.46 -0.06
C GLN A 49 -2.81 0.89 1.37
N MET A 50 -3.94 0.57 2.01
CA MET A 50 -3.96 0.02 3.37
C MET A 50 -3.25 -1.35 3.47
N VAL A 51 -3.49 -2.23 2.51
CA VAL A 51 -2.84 -3.55 2.46
C VAL A 51 -1.33 -3.40 2.28
N LEU A 52 -0.89 -2.58 1.32
CA LEU A 52 0.53 -2.36 1.06
C LEU A 52 1.21 -1.66 2.24
N ALA A 53 0.56 -0.64 2.82
CA ALA A 53 1.10 0.06 3.99
C ALA A 53 1.30 -0.88 5.19
N GLN A 54 0.36 -1.80 5.43
CA GLN A 54 0.50 -2.80 6.47
C GLN A 54 1.65 -3.77 6.17
N ALA A 55 1.85 -4.17 4.92
CA ALA A 55 2.98 -5.00 4.52
C ALA A 55 4.32 -4.29 4.78
N LEU A 56 4.42 -2.99 4.44
CA LEU A 56 5.61 -2.18 4.69
C LEU A 56 5.87 -1.98 6.19
N VAL A 57 4.84 -1.78 7.00
CA VAL A 57 4.98 -1.73 8.47
C VAL A 57 5.53 -3.06 9.01
N CYS A 58 4.97 -4.19 8.56
CA CYS A 58 5.46 -5.50 8.99
C CYS A 58 6.91 -5.75 8.56
N LEU A 59 7.30 -5.30 7.37
CA LEU A 59 8.63 -5.50 6.81
C LEU A 59 9.69 -4.67 7.54
N HIS A 60 9.42 -3.38 7.77
CA HIS A 60 10.42 -2.44 8.28
C HIS A 60 10.38 -2.24 9.79
N LEU A 61 9.23 -2.43 10.42
CA LEU A 61 9.04 -2.22 11.86
C LEU A 61 8.74 -3.51 12.63
N GLY A 62 8.43 -4.59 11.90
CA GLY A 62 8.07 -5.87 12.48
C GLY A 62 6.58 -6.02 12.78
N ARG A 63 6.15 -7.30 12.91
CA ARG A 63 4.73 -7.64 13.16
C ARG A 63 4.21 -7.16 14.50
N ASP A 64 5.09 -7.11 15.49
CA ASP A 64 4.73 -6.75 16.87
C ASP A 64 4.82 -5.26 17.14
N TRP A 65 5.21 -4.48 16.11
CA TRP A 65 5.24 -3.03 16.23
C TRP A 65 3.85 -2.47 16.53
N ARG A 66 3.80 -1.53 17.48
CA ARG A 66 2.58 -0.83 17.85
C ARG A 66 2.82 0.67 17.86
N TRP A 67 1.91 1.37 17.21
CA TRP A 67 1.92 2.82 17.18
C TRP A 67 1.78 3.40 18.59
N LYS A 68 2.62 4.38 18.88
CA LYS A 68 2.58 5.16 20.12
C LYS A 68 2.35 6.61 19.78
N LYS A 69 1.48 7.29 20.55
CA LYS A 69 1.27 8.73 20.43
C LYS A 69 2.62 9.43 20.59
N ASP A 70 2.87 10.43 19.74
CA ASP A 70 4.10 11.24 19.71
C ASP A 70 5.38 10.49 19.32
N SER A 71 5.29 9.24 18.85
CA SER A 71 6.42 8.53 18.27
C SER A 71 6.83 9.18 16.94
N LYS A 72 8.12 9.52 16.83
CA LYS A 72 8.74 10.05 15.61
C LYS A 72 9.59 8.97 14.94
N GLU A 73 9.08 7.75 14.87
CA GLU A 73 9.76 6.62 14.22
C GLU A 73 10.05 6.98 12.76
N PRO A 74 11.32 7.09 12.33
CA PRO A 74 11.66 7.58 11.00
C PRO A 74 11.11 6.69 9.89
N GLU A 75 11.17 5.37 10.06
CA GLU A 75 10.68 4.38 9.11
C GLU A 75 9.15 4.49 8.95
N TYR A 76 8.43 4.67 10.05
CA TYR A 76 6.99 4.87 10.02
C TYR A 76 6.61 6.15 9.26
N LEU A 77 7.29 7.25 9.55
CA LEU A 77 7.06 8.52 8.85
C LEU A 77 7.38 8.40 7.36
N ARG A 78 8.41 7.63 7.01
CA ARG A 78 8.77 7.38 5.63
C ARG A 78 7.71 6.57 4.90
N ILE A 79 7.16 5.54 5.55
CA ILE A 79 6.01 4.77 5.02
C ILE A 79 4.83 5.70 4.77
N LEU A 80 4.46 6.56 5.73
CA LEU A 80 3.35 7.49 5.56
C LEU A 80 3.52 8.40 4.34
N LYS A 81 4.73 8.95 4.14
CA LYS A 81 5.04 9.83 3.00
C LYS A 81 4.86 9.16 1.65
N MET A 82 5.00 7.83 1.56
CA MET A 82 4.79 7.09 0.30
C MET A 82 3.33 7.08 -0.16
N PHE A 83 2.40 7.37 0.74
CA PHE A 83 0.95 7.35 0.50
C PHE A 83 0.30 8.74 0.58
N GLU A 84 1.08 9.80 0.71
CA GLU A 84 0.55 11.17 0.68
C GLU A 84 -0.18 11.45 -0.63
N ASP A 85 -1.26 12.27 -0.57
CA ASP A 85 -2.05 12.62 -1.75
C ASP A 85 -1.36 13.70 -2.58
N THR A 86 -0.16 13.38 -3.08
CA THR A 86 0.68 14.23 -3.90
C THR A 86 1.03 13.53 -5.22
N LYS A 87 1.43 14.30 -6.23
CA LYS A 87 1.84 13.76 -7.53
C LYS A 87 3.11 12.91 -7.46
N THR A 88 3.94 13.10 -6.44
CA THR A 88 5.29 12.52 -6.33
C THR A 88 5.39 11.32 -5.40
N ALA A 89 4.43 11.14 -4.49
CA ALA A 89 4.45 10.00 -3.57
C ALA A 89 4.18 8.70 -4.33
N THR A 90 5.05 7.72 -4.16
CA THR A 90 5.09 6.48 -4.99
C THR A 90 3.76 5.75 -5.05
N TYR A 91 3.06 5.64 -3.92
CA TYR A 91 1.77 4.95 -3.83
C TYR A 91 0.62 5.90 -3.52
N SER A 92 0.72 7.16 -3.97
CA SER A 92 -0.37 8.13 -3.85
C SER A 92 -1.60 7.70 -4.65
N ILE A 93 -2.75 8.25 -4.30
CA ILE A 93 -3.97 8.08 -5.11
C ILE A 93 -3.74 8.52 -6.55
N HIS A 94 -2.90 9.55 -6.76
CA HIS A 94 -2.54 10.07 -8.08
C HIS A 94 -1.80 9.03 -8.91
N GLN A 95 -0.74 8.44 -8.36
CA GLN A 95 0.07 7.45 -9.05
C GLN A 95 -0.72 6.17 -9.33
N ILE A 96 -1.54 5.72 -8.37
CA ILE A 96 -2.36 4.52 -8.55
C ILE A 96 -3.40 4.75 -9.64
N ALA A 97 -4.10 5.89 -9.63
CA ALA A 97 -5.12 6.21 -10.62
C ALA A 97 -4.52 6.37 -12.03
N LEU A 98 -3.40 7.10 -12.17
CA LEU A 98 -2.72 7.28 -13.45
C LEU A 98 -2.15 5.97 -14.00
N MET A 99 -1.56 5.12 -13.15
CA MET A 99 -1.06 3.81 -13.56
C MET A 99 -2.21 2.88 -13.99
N GLY A 100 -3.41 3.08 -13.46
CA GLY A 100 -4.62 2.35 -13.84
C GLY A 100 -4.97 2.47 -15.31
N VAL A 101 -4.58 3.56 -15.98
CA VAL A 101 -4.78 3.74 -17.42
C VAL A 101 -4.10 2.61 -18.20
N SER A 102 -2.92 2.14 -17.77
CA SER A 102 -2.24 0.99 -18.37
C SER A 102 -2.94 -0.36 -18.14
N GLU A 103 -3.94 -0.39 -17.24
CA GLU A 103 -4.82 -1.53 -16.96
C GLU A 103 -6.23 -1.32 -17.53
N GLY A 104 -6.41 -0.35 -18.43
CA GLY A 104 -7.68 -0.04 -19.08
C GLY A 104 -8.70 0.66 -18.18
N LYS A 105 -8.24 1.42 -17.18
CA LYS A 105 -9.07 2.18 -16.25
C LYS A 105 -8.74 3.66 -16.32
N ASP A 106 -9.68 4.48 -16.74
CA ASP A 106 -9.52 5.93 -16.69
C ASP A 106 -9.49 6.45 -15.25
N VAL A 107 -8.91 7.62 -15.06
CA VAL A 107 -8.90 8.30 -13.76
C VAL A 107 -10.33 8.59 -13.34
N GLY A 108 -10.69 8.19 -12.13
CA GLY A 108 -12.07 8.34 -11.63
C GLY A 108 -12.94 7.10 -11.82
N GLN A 109 -12.46 6.09 -12.52
CA GLN A 109 -13.16 4.80 -12.64
C GLN A 109 -12.90 3.89 -11.46
N TRP A 110 -13.84 3.02 -11.22
CA TRP A 110 -13.78 2.02 -10.18
C TRP A 110 -12.80 0.89 -10.54
N PHE A 111 -11.89 0.57 -9.63
CA PHE A 111 -10.95 -0.55 -9.79
C PHE A 111 -11.53 -1.82 -9.16
N GLY A 112 -11.28 -2.95 -9.79
CA GLY A 112 -11.40 -4.26 -9.14
C GLY A 112 -10.14 -4.62 -8.34
N PRO A 113 -10.20 -5.68 -7.51
CA PRO A 113 -9.04 -6.17 -6.75
C PRO A 113 -7.85 -6.51 -7.63
N ASN A 114 -8.07 -7.17 -8.77
CA ASN A 114 -7.00 -7.53 -9.71
C ASN A 114 -6.33 -6.28 -10.31
N THR A 115 -7.12 -5.26 -10.67
CA THR A 115 -6.58 -4.03 -11.23
C THR A 115 -5.66 -3.33 -10.24
N VAL A 116 -6.11 -3.13 -8.99
CA VAL A 116 -5.27 -2.43 -7.99
C VAL A 116 -4.00 -3.20 -7.66
N THR A 117 -4.04 -4.54 -7.61
CA THR A 117 -2.85 -5.35 -7.33
C THR A 117 -1.84 -5.28 -8.47
N GLN A 118 -2.28 -5.33 -9.74
CA GLN A 118 -1.39 -5.14 -10.90
C GLN A 118 -0.78 -3.74 -10.93
N VAL A 119 -1.57 -2.71 -10.62
CA VAL A 119 -1.08 -1.34 -10.54
C VAL A 119 -0.03 -1.19 -9.44
N LEU A 120 -0.27 -1.72 -8.24
CA LEU A 120 0.70 -1.67 -7.15
C LEU A 120 1.99 -2.44 -7.48
N LYS A 121 1.88 -3.60 -8.16
CA LYS A 121 3.03 -4.33 -8.70
C LYS A 121 3.86 -3.47 -9.65
N LYS A 122 3.22 -2.77 -10.59
CA LYS A 122 3.92 -1.86 -11.52
C LYS A 122 4.58 -0.70 -10.79
N LEU A 123 3.91 -0.09 -9.82
CA LEU A 123 4.44 1.02 -9.03
C LEU A 123 5.61 0.60 -8.12
N SER A 124 5.63 -0.64 -7.63
CA SER A 124 6.72 -1.13 -6.78
C SER A 124 8.09 -1.12 -7.47
N VAL A 125 8.13 -1.09 -8.79
CA VAL A 125 9.38 -0.97 -9.58
C VAL A 125 10.07 0.38 -9.31
N TYR A 126 9.30 1.42 -9.02
CA TYR A 126 9.80 2.77 -8.74
C TYR A 126 10.14 2.99 -7.25
N ASP A 127 9.76 2.06 -6.40
CA ASP A 127 10.09 2.10 -4.99
C ASP A 127 11.52 1.61 -4.76
N LYS A 128 12.43 2.55 -4.55
CA LYS A 128 13.87 2.27 -4.34
C LYS A 128 14.23 2.04 -2.87
N TRP A 129 13.28 2.29 -1.98
CA TRP A 129 13.57 2.24 -0.54
C TRP A 129 13.10 0.95 0.13
N SER A 130 11.86 0.54 -0.11
CA SER A 130 11.26 -0.52 0.69
C SER A 130 11.79 -1.91 0.38
N SER A 131 12.53 -2.08 -0.73
CA SER A 131 13.02 -3.38 -1.19
C SER A 131 11.90 -4.43 -1.34
N ILE A 132 10.67 -3.98 -1.66
CA ILE A 132 9.52 -4.85 -1.83
C ILE A 132 9.39 -5.31 -3.29
N VAL A 133 9.00 -6.56 -3.47
CA VAL A 133 8.58 -7.10 -4.76
C VAL A 133 7.17 -7.66 -4.60
N ILE A 134 6.26 -7.26 -5.49
CA ILE A 134 4.87 -7.69 -5.45
C ILE A 134 4.64 -8.77 -6.51
N HIS A 135 4.28 -9.96 -6.07
CA HIS A 135 3.76 -11.02 -6.92
C HIS A 135 2.24 -11.07 -6.84
N VAL A 136 1.57 -11.20 -7.99
CA VAL A 136 0.11 -11.31 -8.06
C VAL A 136 -0.27 -12.68 -8.57
N ALA A 137 -0.89 -13.49 -7.72
CA ALA A 137 -1.46 -14.79 -8.06
C ALA A 137 -2.95 -14.62 -8.40
N LEU A 138 -3.30 -14.68 -9.69
CA LEU A 138 -4.67 -14.44 -10.15
C LEU A 138 -5.60 -15.64 -9.94
N ASP A 139 -5.05 -16.84 -9.86
CA ASP A 139 -5.73 -18.13 -9.75
C ASP A 139 -5.69 -18.71 -8.32
N ASN A 140 -5.36 -17.89 -7.33
CA ASN A 140 -5.16 -18.29 -5.93
C ASN A 140 -4.04 -19.36 -5.73
N THR A 141 -3.21 -19.60 -6.74
CA THR A 141 -2.10 -20.54 -6.68
C THR A 141 -0.77 -19.83 -6.63
N ILE A 142 0.07 -20.18 -5.66
CA ILE A 142 1.45 -19.66 -5.56
C ILE A 142 2.41 -20.77 -5.97
N ILE A 143 3.15 -20.54 -7.05
CA ILE A 143 4.18 -21.49 -7.51
C ILE A 143 5.53 -21.05 -6.90
N VAL A 144 6.09 -21.86 -6.02
CA VAL A 144 7.34 -21.56 -5.29
C VAL A 144 8.49 -21.20 -6.24
N ASN A 145 8.62 -21.94 -7.35
CA ASN A 145 9.66 -21.66 -8.35
C ASN A 145 9.55 -20.27 -8.97
N ASP A 146 8.34 -19.75 -9.17
CA ASP A 146 8.14 -18.42 -9.75
C ASP A 146 8.54 -17.34 -8.74
N ILE A 147 8.20 -17.53 -7.46
CA ILE A 147 8.66 -16.63 -6.39
C ILE A 147 10.18 -16.65 -6.29
N SER A 148 10.81 -17.83 -6.34
CA SER A 148 12.27 -17.97 -6.30
C SER A 148 12.95 -17.25 -7.47
N LYS A 149 12.42 -17.36 -8.68
CA LYS A 149 12.94 -16.64 -9.87
C LYS A 149 12.84 -15.13 -9.71
N ILE A 150 11.69 -14.63 -9.21
CA ILE A 150 11.48 -13.21 -8.95
C ILE A 150 12.50 -12.70 -7.94
N TYR A 151 12.73 -13.46 -6.86
CA TYR A 151 13.75 -13.13 -5.86
C TYR A 151 15.15 -13.06 -6.47
N LEU A 152 15.56 -14.06 -7.23
CA LEU A 152 16.87 -14.12 -7.88
C LEU A 152 17.07 -12.99 -8.90
N CYS A 153 16.06 -12.68 -9.71
CA CYS A 153 16.12 -11.58 -10.69
C CYS A 153 16.24 -10.20 -10.03
N ASN A 154 15.73 -10.05 -8.81
CA ASN A 154 15.75 -8.80 -8.06
C ASN A 154 16.84 -8.77 -6.97
N SER A 155 17.66 -9.82 -6.82
CA SER A 155 18.71 -9.92 -5.79
C SER A 155 19.70 -8.75 -5.83
N ASN A 156 19.92 -8.14 -7.00
CA ASN A 156 20.73 -6.91 -7.12
C ASN A 156 20.07 -5.67 -6.50
N ARG A 157 18.77 -5.71 -6.21
CA ARG A 157 18.04 -4.65 -5.48
C ARG A 157 18.13 -4.83 -3.95
N PHE A 158 18.40 -6.05 -3.49
CA PHE A 158 18.45 -6.44 -2.08
C PHE A 158 19.90 -6.51 -1.59
N LYS A 159 20.78 -5.60 -1.98
CA LYS A 159 22.09 -5.47 -1.33
C LYS A 159 21.84 -4.95 0.09
N PHE A 160 21.97 -5.87 1.06
CA PHE A 160 22.09 -5.58 2.47
C PHE A 160 23.43 -4.89 2.74
#